data_4a9495eb8996a8211bd196aa76d605c0
#
_entry.id   4a9495eb8996a8211bd196aa76d605c0
#
_cell.length_a   1.000
_cell.length_b   1.000
_cell.length_c   1.000
_cell.angle_alpha   90.00
_cell.angle_beta   90.00
_cell.angle_gamma   90.00
#
_symmetry.space_group_name_H-M   'P 1'
#
loop_
_entity.id
_entity.type
_entity.pdbx_description
1 polymer ?
#
loop_
_entity_poly.entity_id
_entity_poly.type
_entity_poly.pdbx_seq_one_letter_code
_entity_poly.pdbx_strand_id
1 'polypeptide(L)' 'MKTETTSIRATSRASVKVGDSFYTVEFCEERSVADYADEEELMTARQNLWETVNYECDNQIEEILKTYRK' A
#
# COMPACT_ATOMS: atom_id res chain seq x y z
N MET A 1 7.37 21.47 19.56
CA MET A 1 5.98 21.08 19.39
C MET A 1 5.90 19.61 19.05
N LYS A 2 5.25 18.83 19.87
CA LYS A 2 5.08 17.41 19.60
C LYS A 2 3.95 17.19 18.62
N THR A 3 4.26 16.52 17.52
CA THR A 3 3.24 16.10 16.61
C THR A 3 2.72 14.75 17.10
N GLU A 4 1.46 14.70 17.47
CA GLU A 4 0.84 13.45 17.90
C GLU A 4 0.29 12.75 16.67
N THR A 5 0.97 11.70 16.25
CA THR A 5 0.49 10.85 15.17
C THR A 5 0.01 9.55 15.79
N THR A 6 -1.28 9.29 15.71
CA THR A 6 -1.87 8.07 16.28
C THR A 6 -2.08 6.99 15.25
N SER A 7 -2.07 7.33 13.98
CA SER A 7 -2.18 6.35 12.91
C SER A 7 -1.46 6.82 11.66
N ILE A 8 -1.06 5.86 10.84
CA ILE A 8 -0.48 6.12 9.53
C ILE A 8 -1.27 5.32 8.49
N ARG A 9 -1.33 5.85 7.28
CA ARG A 9 -2.09 5.25 6.22
C ARG A 9 -1.27 5.26 4.93
N ALA A 10 -1.30 4.16 4.20
CA ALA A 10 -0.66 4.07 2.90
C ALA A 10 -1.65 3.53 1.88
N THR A 11 -1.61 4.09 0.69
CA THR A 11 -2.46 3.66 -0.41
C THR A 11 -1.59 3.40 -1.63
N SER A 12 -1.80 2.27 -2.27
CA SER A 12 -1.14 1.94 -3.53
C SER A 12 -2.21 1.63 -4.56
N ARG A 13 -2.04 2.21 -5.73
CA ARG A 13 -2.99 2.04 -6.82
C ARG A 13 -2.25 1.79 -8.11
N ALA A 14 -2.71 0.81 -8.88
CA ALA A 14 -2.11 0.50 -10.17
C ALA A 14 -3.19 0.06 -11.14
N SER A 15 -2.97 0.35 -12.42
CA SER A 15 -3.88 -0.06 -13.48
C SER A 15 -3.12 -0.89 -14.49
N VAL A 16 -3.77 -1.91 -15.03
CA VAL A 16 -3.19 -2.74 -16.07
C VAL A 16 -4.19 -2.91 -17.18
N LYS A 17 -3.69 -2.85 -18.42
CA LYS A 17 -4.52 -3.08 -19.60
C LYS A 17 -4.32 -4.51 -20.08
N VAL A 18 -5.43 -5.24 -20.22
CA VAL A 18 -5.43 -6.59 -20.77
C VAL A 18 -6.45 -6.62 -21.90
N GLY A 19 -5.98 -6.78 -23.15
CA GLY A 19 -6.85 -6.66 -24.31
C GLY A 19 -7.41 -5.26 -24.42
N ASP A 20 -8.72 -5.15 -24.48
CA ASP A 20 -9.43 -3.86 -24.54
C ASP A 20 -9.94 -3.39 -23.18
N SER A 21 -9.62 -4.15 -22.13
CA SER A 21 -10.12 -3.86 -20.79
C SER A 21 -9.02 -3.32 -19.90
N PHE A 22 -9.42 -2.42 -18.98
CA PHE A 22 -8.53 -1.90 -17.96
C PHE A 22 -8.96 -2.42 -16.60
N TYR A 23 -8.00 -2.85 -15.82
CA TYR A 23 -8.23 -3.30 -14.45
C TYR A 23 -7.44 -2.42 -13.51
N THR A 24 -8.10 -1.90 -12.49
CA THR A 24 -7.47 -1.06 -11.49
C THR A 24 -7.48 -1.78 -10.16
N VAL A 25 -6.35 -1.80 -9.50
CA VAL A 25 -6.18 -2.38 -8.18
C VAL A 25 -5.77 -1.29 -7.23
N GLU A 26 -6.44 -1.22 -6.09
CA GLU A 26 -6.11 -0.24 -5.06
C GLU A 26 -6.09 -0.95 -3.71
N PHE A 27 -5.03 -0.74 -2.96
CA PHE A 27 -4.90 -1.23 -1.60
C PHE A 27 -4.63 -0.05 -0.68
N CYS A 28 -5.35 -0.03 0.40
CA CYS A 28 -5.19 0.98 1.43
C CYS A 28 -5.11 0.27 2.77
N GLU A 29 -4.12 0.62 3.55
CA GLU A 29 -3.97 0.04 4.87
C GLU A 29 -3.65 1.15 5.87
N GLU A 30 -4.28 1.06 7.02
CA GLU A 30 -4.05 1.98 8.12
C GLU A 30 -3.50 1.20 9.30
N ARG A 31 -2.50 1.77 9.93
CA ARG A 31 -1.85 1.14 11.08
C ARG A 31 -1.75 2.13 12.22
N SER A 32 -2.11 1.67 13.41
CA SER A 32 -1.96 2.48 14.61
C SER A 32 -0.51 2.56 15.05
N VAL A 33 -0.12 3.72 15.53
CA VAL A 33 1.23 3.99 16.01
C VAL A 33 1.12 4.52 17.43
N ALA A 34 2.05 4.13 18.30
CA ALA A 34 2.06 4.60 19.67
C ALA A 34 2.31 6.11 19.73
N ASP A 35 1.62 6.80 20.63
CA ASP A 35 1.72 8.25 20.79
C ASP A 35 3.14 8.73 21.10
N TYR A 36 3.93 7.88 21.72
CA TYR A 36 5.30 8.20 22.13
C TYR A 36 6.35 7.75 21.12
N ALA A 37 5.93 7.29 19.95
CA ALA A 37 6.87 6.90 18.91
C ALA A 37 7.68 8.10 18.45
N ASP A 38 8.99 7.94 18.32
CA ASP A 38 9.84 9.01 17.82
C ASP A 38 9.78 9.05 16.29
N GLU A 39 10.41 10.06 15.69
CA GLU A 39 10.41 10.23 14.24
C GLU A 39 10.98 9.02 13.50
N GLU A 40 12.03 8.43 14.05
CA GLU A 40 12.69 7.30 13.44
C GLU A 40 11.78 6.08 13.41
N GLU A 41 11.09 5.78 14.51
CA GLU A 41 10.13 4.70 14.58
C GLU A 41 8.97 4.94 13.62
N LEU A 42 8.52 6.18 13.54
CA LEU A 42 7.43 6.55 12.65
C LEU A 42 7.82 6.38 11.18
N MET A 43 9.03 6.77 10.81
CA MET A 43 9.55 6.58 9.46
C MET A 43 9.65 5.12 9.09
N THR A 44 10.13 4.30 10.01
CA THR A 44 10.23 2.85 9.80
C THR A 44 8.84 2.24 9.60
N ALA A 45 7.89 2.64 10.42
CA ALA A 45 6.51 2.14 10.32
C ALA A 45 5.89 2.54 8.99
N ARG A 46 6.10 3.77 8.54
CA ARG A 46 5.60 4.24 7.24
C ARG A 46 6.21 3.45 6.09
N GLN A 47 7.52 3.23 6.14
CA GLN A 47 8.21 2.48 5.12
C GLN A 47 7.70 1.04 5.03
N ASN A 48 7.55 0.37 6.17
CA ASN A 48 7.04 -0.99 6.21
C ASN A 48 5.61 -1.07 5.67
N LEU A 49 4.78 -0.13 6.03
CA LEU A 49 3.40 -0.08 5.56
C LEU A 49 3.35 0.13 4.05
N TRP A 50 4.16 1.05 3.53
CA TRP A 50 4.25 1.34 2.11
C TRP A 50 4.68 0.11 1.32
N GLU A 51 5.71 -0.59 1.79
CA GLU A 51 6.20 -1.81 1.16
C GLU A 51 5.13 -2.91 1.14
N THR A 52 4.40 -3.07 2.24
CA THR A 52 3.33 -4.06 2.34
C THR A 52 2.23 -3.78 1.33
N VAL A 53 1.78 -2.53 1.24
CA VAL A 53 0.70 -2.15 0.33
C VAL A 53 1.13 -2.31 -1.13
N ASN A 54 2.36 -1.93 -1.46
CA ASN A 54 2.87 -2.10 -2.81
C ASN A 54 2.99 -3.58 -3.18
N TYR A 55 3.46 -4.39 -2.27
CA TYR A 55 3.58 -5.83 -2.49
C TYR A 55 2.21 -6.46 -2.79
N GLU A 56 1.20 -6.11 -2.00
CA GLU A 56 -0.16 -6.60 -2.22
C GLU A 56 -0.71 -6.16 -3.58
N CYS A 57 -0.47 -4.91 -3.94
CA CYS A 57 -0.92 -4.37 -5.21
C CYS A 57 -0.25 -5.11 -6.38
N ASP A 58 1.05 -5.33 -6.31
CA ASP A 58 1.79 -6.03 -7.34
C ASP A 58 1.31 -7.48 -7.49
N ASN A 59 1.02 -8.15 -6.38
CA ASN A 59 0.49 -9.51 -6.41
C ASN A 59 -0.86 -9.57 -7.11
N GLN A 60 -1.73 -8.61 -6.87
CA GLN A 60 -3.03 -8.56 -7.52
C GLN A 60 -2.90 -8.31 -9.03
N ILE A 61 -1.97 -7.46 -9.42
CA ILE A 61 -1.70 -7.21 -10.84
C ILE A 61 -1.23 -8.50 -11.52
N GLU A 62 -0.33 -9.24 -10.87
CA GLU A 62 0.12 -10.54 -11.41
C GLU A 62 -1.03 -11.54 -11.56
N GLU A 63 -1.92 -11.60 -10.58
CA GLU A 63 -3.08 -12.48 -10.63
C GLU A 63 -3.99 -12.12 -11.79
N ILE A 64 -4.22 -10.84 -12.02
CA ILE A 64 -5.03 -10.36 -13.14
C ILE A 64 -4.39 -10.77 -14.45
N LEU A 65 -3.09 -10.58 -14.60
CA LEU A 65 -2.36 -10.95 -15.82
C LEU A 65 -2.41 -12.44 -16.07
N LYS A 66 -2.28 -13.26 -15.04
CA LYS A 66 -2.38 -14.72 -15.18
C LYS A 66 -3.77 -15.18 -15.56
N THR A 67 -4.79 -14.55 -15.01
CA THR A 67 -6.18 -14.95 -15.23
C THR A 67 -6.67 -14.57 -16.62
N TYR A 68 -6.33 -13.38 -17.09
CA TYR A 68 -6.88 -12.84 -18.33
C TYR A 68 -5.94 -12.89 -19.53
N ARG A 69 -4.68 -13.20 -19.28
CA ARG A 69 -3.67 -13.30 -20.33
C ARG A 69 -3.51 -14.77 -20.73
N LYS A 70 -4.06 -15.11 -21.82
CA LYS A 70 -3.92 -16.47 -22.37
C LYS A 70 -3.08 -16.46 -23.63
#